data_93296a92bef9ca69918d48fcb815d66f
#
_entry.id   93296a92bef9ca69918d48fcb815d66f
#
_cell.length_a   1.000
_cell.length_b   1.000
_cell.length_c   1.000
_cell.angle_alpha   90.00
_cell.angle_beta   90.00
_cell.angle_gamma   90.00
#
_symmetry.space_group_name_H-M   'P 1'
#
loop_
_entity.id
_entity.type
_entity.pdbx_description
1 polymer ?
#
loop_
_entity_poly.entity_id
_entity_poly.type
_entity_poly.pdbx_seq_one_letter_code
_entity_poly.pdbx_strand_id
1 'polypeptide(L)'
;MSLKNLWPKKDAPQIEKALQFIEKYKDKKIVLKYGGQVMASDQLSKAFAQDAAICNQVGIKNLVIHGGGPQIKKRLEEQNIQSKFILGLRVTDEKVIKIVEDVLLNDINPDLVRSINSFNVVAEPVTARNGKGILKVTKAKNPDLGFVADPEEIDVNKLNDIINSNKVPVIAPMGLGENDQVYNINADTAAGIIAIKTKAERLLLMTDVPGVKDDNGKYISKLTVSEAQKLIDNEIITGGMIPKIQTCISAIKNGVGGVVIIDGTRPHAVLHELFTDCLLYTSPSPRD
;
A
#
# COMPACT_ATOMS: atom_id res chain seq x y z
N MET A 1 -25.90 2.72 4.96
CA MET A 1 -25.73 1.92 6.21
C MET A 1 -25.21 2.85 7.28
N SER A 2 -25.69 2.79 8.54
CA SER A 2 -25.12 3.65 9.60
C SER A 2 -23.71 3.16 9.96
N LEU A 3 -22.83 4.07 10.44
CA LEU A 3 -21.48 3.71 10.87
C LEU A 3 -21.50 2.58 11.92
N LYS A 4 -22.46 2.62 12.85
CA LYS A 4 -22.63 1.55 13.86
C LYS A 4 -22.88 0.18 13.25
N ASN A 5 -23.60 0.09 12.13
CA ASN A 5 -23.87 -1.16 11.44
C ASN A 5 -22.70 -1.63 10.56
N LEU A 6 -21.87 -0.70 10.12
CA LEU A 6 -20.67 -0.98 9.33
C LEU A 6 -19.48 -1.39 10.23
N TRP A 7 -19.44 -0.88 11.48
CA TRP A 7 -18.32 -1.15 12.40
C TRP A 7 -18.23 -2.64 12.75
N PRO A 8 -17.03 -3.24 12.69
CA PRO A 8 -16.89 -4.66 13.02
C PRO A 8 -17.27 -4.95 14.50
N LYS A 9 -17.94 -6.08 14.70
CA LYS A 9 -18.37 -6.50 16.07
C LYS A 9 -17.28 -7.24 16.84
N LYS A 10 -16.26 -7.74 16.13
CA LYS A 10 -15.13 -8.50 16.67
C LYS A 10 -13.84 -8.04 16.00
N ASP A 11 -12.74 -8.27 16.65
CA ASP A 11 -11.38 -8.05 16.14
C ASP A 11 -11.13 -6.60 15.66
N ALA A 12 -11.86 -5.62 16.20
CA ALA A 12 -11.70 -4.20 15.92
C ALA A 12 -11.78 -3.37 17.23
N PRO A 13 -11.25 -2.13 17.24
CA PRO A 13 -11.41 -1.22 18.39
C PRO A 13 -12.89 -0.97 18.73
N GLN A 14 -13.19 -0.68 19.99
CA GLN A 14 -14.52 -0.21 20.38
C GLN A 14 -14.79 1.16 19.74
N ILE A 15 -15.96 1.33 19.13
CA ILE A 15 -16.29 2.54 18.38
C ILE A 15 -16.25 3.81 19.27
N GLU A 16 -16.62 3.68 20.53
CA GLU A 16 -16.62 4.77 21.51
C GLU A 16 -15.19 5.30 21.76
N LYS A 17 -14.21 4.39 21.78
CA LYS A 17 -12.78 4.74 21.94
C LYS A 17 -12.17 5.30 20.66
N ALA A 18 -12.72 4.95 19.50
CA ALA A 18 -12.26 5.42 18.22
C ALA A 18 -12.63 6.88 17.91
N LEU A 19 -13.65 7.45 18.57
CA LEU A 19 -14.20 8.78 18.24
C LEU A 19 -13.15 9.90 18.26
N GLN A 20 -12.27 9.91 19.26
CA GLN A 20 -11.20 10.93 19.36
C GLN A 20 -10.22 10.87 18.21
N PHE A 21 -9.93 9.66 17.69
CA PHE A 21 -9.03 9.46 16.56
C PHE A 21 -9.71 9.78 15.22
N ILE A 22 -11.00 9.51 15.11
CA ILE A 22 -11.80 9.88 13.94
C ILE A 22 -11.71 11.38 13.71
N GLU A 23 -11.90 12.19 14.75
CA GLU A 23 -11.81 13.66 14.65
C GLU A 23 -10.39 14.10 14.26
N LYS A 24 -9.35 13.45 14.78
CA LYS A 24 -7.94 13.71 14.44
C LYS A 24 -7.65 13.49 12.96
N TYR A 25 -8.23 12.46 12.34
CA TYR A 25 -7.93 12.07 10.96
C TYR A 25 -8.97 12.52 9.95
N LYS A 26 -10.06 13.15 10.37
CA LYS A 26 -11.07 13.71 9.49
C LYS A 26 -10.43 14.67 8.49
N ASP A 27 -10.82 14.57 7.22
CA ASP A 27 -10.28 15.31 6.08
C ASP A 27 -8.77 15.10 5.80
N LYS A 28 -8.08 14.27 6.56
CA LYS A 28 -6.68 13.93 6.32
C LYS A 28 -6.55 12.86 5.25
N LYS A 29 -5.52 12.99 4.41
CA LYS A 29 -5.17 11.96 3.43
C LYS A 29 -4.38 10.86 4.11
N ILE A 30 -4.81 9.61 3.93
CA ILE A 30 -4.12 8.43 4.43
C ILE A 30 -3.92 7.45 3.28
N VAL A 31 -2.69 7.04 3.06
CA VAL A 31 -2.34 6.07 2.03
C VAL A 31 -2.25 4.69 2.66
N LEU A 32 -3.04 3.75 2.12
CA LEU A 32 -3.12 2.36 2.57
C LEU A 32 -2.51 1.47 1.48
N LYS A 33 -1.35 0.90 1.74
CA LYS A 33 -0.79 -0.12 0.86
C LYS A 33 -1.25 -1.49 1.33
N TYR A 34 -2.03 -2.15 0.50
CA TYR A 34 -2.59 -3.49 0.69
C TYR A 34 -1.81 -4.52 -0.11
N GLY A 35 -1.29 -5.58 0.51
CA GLY A 35 -0.49 -6.56 -0.22
C GLY A 35 0.03 -7.71 0.63
N GLY A 36 0.88 -8.54 0.04
CA GLY A 36 1.44 -9.73 0.66
C GLY A 36 0.44 -10.90 0.71
N GLN A 37 0.70 -11.85 1.59
CA GLN A 37 -0.14 -13.05 1.78
C GLN A 37 -1.55 -12.72 2.29
N VAL A 38 -1.75 -11.54 2.85
CA VAL A 38 -3.07 -11.04 3.26
C VAL A 38 -4.10 -11.12 2.13
N MET A 39 -3.64 -10.87 0.89
CA MET A 39 -4.48 -10.94 -0.31
C MET A 39 -4.89 -12.36 -0.70
N ALA A 40 -4.31 -13.38 -0.10
CA ALA A 40 -4.67 -14.78 -0.32
C ALA A 40 -5.78 -15.29 0.61
N SER A 41 -6.19 -14.47 1.61
CA SER A 41 -7.24 -14.80 2.57
C SER A 41 -8.49 -13.97 2.31
N ASP A 42 -9.60 -14.60 1.96
CA ASP A 42 -10.89 -13.93 1.73
C ASP A 42 -11.36 -13.17 2.97
N GLN A 43 -11.15 -13.74 4.17
CA GLN A 43 -11.51 -13.10 5.43
C GLN A 43 -10.72 -11.80 5.65
N LEU A 44 -9.40 -11.83 5.45
CA LEU A 44 -8.54 -10.65 5.63
C LEU A 44 -8.79 -9.61 4.54
N SER A 45 -9.03 -10.05 3.29
CA SER A 45 -9.40 -9.16 2.19
C SER A 45 -10.70 -8.42 2.47
N LYS A 46 -11.71 -9.12 2.98
CA LYS A 46 -12.99 -8.52 3.36
C LYS A 46 -12.84 -7.57 4.55
N ALA A 47 -12.03 -7.92 5.56
CA ALA A 47 -11.74 -7.05 6.69
C ALA A 47 -11.05 -5.76 6.23
N PHE A 48 -10.04 -5.85 5.37
CA PHE A 48 -9.39 -4.67 4.79
C PHE A 48 -10.35 -3.79 4.00
N ALA A 49 -11.19 -4.37 3.15
CA ALA A 49 -12.18 -3.63 2.37
C ALA A 49 -13.18 -2.89 3.26
N GLN A 50 -13.60 -3.53 4.36
CA GLN A 50 -14.45 -2.92 5.39
C GLN A 50 -13.73 -1.77 6.09
N ASP A 51 -12.45 -1.93 6.45
CA ASP A 51 -11.63 -0.89 7.07
C ASP A 51 -11.50 0.33 6.15
N ALA A 52 -11.19 0.12 4.87
CA ALA A 52 -11.12 1.19 3.87
C ALA A 52 -12.46 1.93 3.72
N ALA A 53 -13.57 1.20 3.73
CA ALA A 53 -14.90 1.79 3.67
C ALA A 53 -15.24 2.60 4.94
N ILE A 54 -14.90 2.10 6.12
CA ILE A 54 -15.08 2.83 7.40
C ILE A 54 -14.26 4.12 7.38
N CYS A 55 -13.00 4.07 7.01
CA CYS A 55 -12.15 5.25 6.90
C CYS A 55 -12.79 6.33 6.02
N ASN A 56 -13.31 5.96 4.84
CA ASN A 56 -14.01 6.91 3.97
C ASN A 56 -15.28 7.45 4.61
N GLN A 57 -16.12 6.61 5.22
CA GLN A 57 -17.38 7.03 5.84
C GLN A 57 -17.20 7.97 7.04
N VAL A 58 -16.09 7.87 7.78
CA VAL A 58 -15.78 8.79 8.88
C VAL A 58 -15.08 10.07 8.40
N GLY A 59 -14.97 10.26 7.09
CA GLY A 59 -14.41 11.49 6.50
C GLY A 59 -12.90 11.46 6.28
N ILE A 60 -12.25 10.31 6.43
CA ILE A 60 -10.83 10.15 6.06
C ILE A 60 -10.72 10.03 4.55
N LYS A 61 -9.78 10.77 3.96
CA LYS A 61 -9.48 10.74 2.52
C LYS A 61 -8.44 9.65 2.23
N ASN A 62 -8.88 8.40 2.25
CA ASN A 62 -7.99 7.27 2.06
C ASN A 62 -7.77 6.94 0.58
N LEU A 63 -6.51 6.63 0.24
CA LEU A 63 -6.06 6.13 -1.06
C LEU A 63 -5.54 4.71 -0.87
N VAL A 64 -6.02 3.79 -1.68
CA VAL A 64 -5.63 2.37 -1.59
C VAL A 64 -4.71 2.03 -2.74
N ILE A 65 -3.53 1.49 -2.44
CA ILE A 65 -2.61 0.91 -3.42
C ILE A 65 -2.51 -0.58 -3.14
N HIS A 66 -2.85 -1.41 -4.11
CA HIS A 66 -2.77 -2.86 -3.91
C HIS A 66 -1.46 -3.44 -4.46
N GLY A 67 -1.01 -4.56 -3.89
CA GLY A 67 0.02 -5.42 -4.46
C GLY A 67 -0.60 -6.49 -5.38
N GLY A 68 0.14 -7.60 -5.56
CA GLY A 68 -0.33 -8.72 -6.37
C GLY A 68 0.67 -9.87 -6.42
N GLY A 69 1.70 -9.83 -5.56
CA GLY A 69 2.81 -10.80 -5.59
C GLY A 69 2.37 -12.27 -5.62
N PRO A 70 1.51 -12.74 -4.70
CA PRO A 70 1.04 -14.13 -4.67
C PRO A 70 0.23 -14.52 -5.90
N GLN A 71 -0.69 -13.67 -6.36
CA GLN A 71 -1.53 -13.94 -7.52
C GLN A 71 -0.72 -13.97 -8.82
N ILE A 72 0.22 -13.02 -8.98
CA ILE A 72 1.15 -13.00 -10.10
C ILE A 72 2.01 -14.27 -10.09
N LYS A 73 2.55 -14.66 -8.92
CA LYS A 73 3.34 -15.88 -8.79
C LYS A 73 2.54 -17.10 -9.23
N LYS A 74 1.32 -17.27 -8.75
CA LYS A 74 0.42 -18.35 -9.12
C LYS A 74 0.16 -18.39 -10.63
N ARG A 75 -0.17 -17.24 -11.24
CA ARG A 75 -0.43 -17.15 -12.70
C ARG A 75 0.82 -17.48 -13.54
N LEU A 76 2.02 -17.09 -13.08
CA LEU A 76 3.28 -17.46 -13.73
C LEU A 76 3.54 -18.96 -13.65
N GLU A 77 3.32 -19.59 -12.48
CA GLU A 77 3.48 -21.03 -12.27
C GLU A 77 2.53 -21.84 -13.15
N GLU A 78 1.28 -21.41 -13.30
CA GLU A 78 0.30 -22.00 -14.21
C GLU A 78 0.75 -21.99 -15.69
N GLN A 79 1.63 -21.05 -16.05
CA GLN A 79 2.23 -20.95 -17.38
C GLN A 79 3.66 -21.51 -17.45
N ASN A 80 4.12 -22.23 -16.42
CA ASN A 80 5.48 -22.77 -16.30
C ASN A 80 6.58 -21.71 -16.37
N ILE A 81 6.32 -20.49 -15.89
CA ILE A 81 7.28 -19.39 -15.82
C ILE A 81 7.74 -19.21 -14.38
N GLN A 82 9.05 -19.29 -14.16
CA GLN A 82 9.63 -19.07 -12.83
C GLN A 82 9.75 -17.58 -12.52
N SER A 83 9.26 -17.18 -11.35
CA SER A 83 9.48 -15.81 -10.82
C SER A 83 10.95 -15.65 -10.39
N LYS A 84 11.59 -14.61 -10.91
CA LYS A 84 12.94 -14.18 -10.51
C LYS A 84 12.87 -12.83 -9.82
N PHE A 85 13.77 -12.61 -8.86
CA PHE A 85 13.85 -11.35 -8.12
C PHE A 85 15.29 -10.86 -8.04
N ILE A 86 15.48 -9.55 -8.17
CA ILE A 86 16.74 -8.85 -7.96
C ILE A 86 16.48 -7.76 -6.92
N LEU A 87 17.19 -7.79 -5.79
CA LEU A 87 17.01 -6.82 -4.69
C LEU A 87 15.55 -6.63 -4.24
N GLY A 88 14.77 -7.71 -4.22
CA GLY A 88 13.35 -7.66 -3.84
C GLY A 88 12.39 -7.19 -4.92
N LEU A 89 12.87 -6.81 -6.11
CA LEU A 89 12.07 -6.43 -7.27
C LEU A 89 11.91 -7.61 -8.22
N ARG A 90 10.70 -7.84 -8.74
CA ARG A 90 10.42 -8.91 -9.69
C ARG A 90 11.01 -8.58 -11.05
N VAL A 91 11.89 -9.44 -11.56
CA VAL A 91 12.33 -9.39 -12.96
C VAL A 91 11.11 -9.57 -13.86
N THR A 92 10.89 -8.62 -14.75
CA THR A 92 9.66 -8.50 -15.53
C THR A 92 10.01 -8.37 -17.01
N ASP A 93 10.15 -9.48 -17.72
CA ASP A 93 10.37 -9.52 -19.17
C ASP A 93 9.04 -9.30 -19.95
N GLU A 94 9.08 -9.38 -21.27
CA GLU A 94 7.92 -9.16 -22.15
C GLU A 94 6.75 -10.13 -21.90
N LYS A 95 7.01 -11.36 -21.46
CA LYS A 95 5.97 -12.33 -21.13
C LYS A 95 5.41 -12.03 -19.76
N VAL A 96 6.29 -11.75 -18.81
CA VAL A 96 5.93 -11.46 -17.43
C VAL A 96 5.12 -10.18 -17.32
N ILE A 97 5.47 -9.10 -18.06
CA ILE A 97 4.72 -7.83 -17.95
C ILE A 97 3.25 -7.99 -18.38
N LYS A 98 2.97 -8.80 -19.40
CA LYS A 98 1.58 -9.08 -19.84
C LYS A 98 0.77 -9.79 -18.76
N ILE A 99 1.40 -10.76 -18.07
CA ILE A 99 0.77 -11.49 -16.96
C ILE A 99 0.57 -10.57 -15.74
N VAL A 100 1.57 -9.73 -15.42
CA VAL A 100 1.48 -8.75 -14.34
C VAL A 100 0.35 -7.77 -14.61
N GLU A 101 0.27 -7.24 -15.81
CA GLU A 101 -0.79 -6.32 -16.23
C GLU A 101 -2.17 -6.98 -16.10
N ASP A 102 -2.35 -8.17 -16.67
CA ASP A 102 -3.61 -8.90 -16.61
C ASP A 102 -4.07 -9.14 -15.17
N VAL A 103 -3.20 -9.68 -14.33
CA VAL A 103 -3.51 -9.96 -12.92
C VAL A 103 -3.83 -8.70 -12.12
N LEU A 104 -3.04 -7.64 -12.28
CA LEU A 104 -3.26 -6.42 -11.51
C LEU A 104 -4.50 -5.64 -11.95
N LEU A 105 -4.76 -5.56 -13.26
CA LEU A 105 -5.81 -4.71 -13.82
C LEU A 105 -7.14 -5.44 -13.97
N ASN A 106 -7.13 -6.72 -14.26
CA ASN A 106 -8.34 -7.48 -14.59
C ASN A 106 -8.81 -8.40 -13.45
N ASP A 107 -7.91 -8.84 -12.57
CA ASP A 107 -8.30 -9.68 -11.43
C ASP A 107 -8.37 -8.84 -10.14
N ILE A 108 -7.20 -8.34 -9.66
CA ILE A 108 -7.08 -7.78 -8.30
C ILE A 108 -7.80 -6.45 -8.15
N ASN A 109 -7.56 -5.50 -9.06
CA ASN A 109 -8.11 -4.15 -8.93
C ASN A 109 -9.65 -4.16 -8.95
N PRO A 110 -10.33 -4.82 -9.91
CA PRO A 110 -11.79 -4.90 -9.92
C PRO A 110 -12.38 -5.65 -8.71
N ASP A 111 -11.69 -6.71 -8.23
CA ASP A 111 -12.15 -7.46 -7.06
C ASP A 111 -12.12 -6.60 -5.80
N LEU A 112 -11.05 -5.85 -5.60
CA LEU A 112 -10.92 -4.97 -4.46
C LEU A 112 -11.92 -3.81 -4.52
N VAL A 113 -12.13 -3.22 -5.70
CA VAL A 113 -13.16 -2.20 -5.93
C VAL A 113 -14.55 -2.73 -5.57
N ARG A 114 -14.91 -3.94 -6.07
CA ARG A 114 -16.19 -4.58 -5.73
C ARG A 114 -16.33 -4.84 -4.23
N SER A 115 -15.26 -5.32 -3.60
CA SER A 115 -15.25 -5.60 -2.16
C SER A 115 -15.48 -4.34 -1.33
N ILE A 116 -14.82 -3.22 -1.64
CA ILE A 116 -15.03 -1.93 -0.93
C ILE A 116 -16.46 -1.41 -1.20
N ASN A 117 -16.93 -1.48 -2.45
CA ASN A 117 -18.27 -1.03 -2.82
C ASN A 117 -19.38 -1.81 -2.07
N SER A 118 -19.15 -3.07 -1.69
CA SER A 118 -20.11 -3.87 -0.92
C SER A 118 -20.45 -3.26 0.45
N PHE A 119 -19.65 -2.31 0.94
CA PHE A 119 -19.85 -1.59 2.19
C PHE A 119 -20.47 -0.19 2.02
N ASN A 120 -21.19 0.04 0.91
CA ASN A 120 -21.86 1.32 0.59
C ASN A 120 -20.92 2.54 0.51
N VAL A 121 -19.74 2.32 -0.03
CA VAL A 121 -18.76 3.33 -0.37
C VAL A 121 -18.47 3.21 -1.85
N VAL A 122 -18.18 4.31 -2.52
CA VAL A 122 -17.79 4.29 -3.93
C VAL A 122 -16.28 4.21 -4.04
N ALA A 123 -15.77 3.08 -4.46
CA ALA A 123 -14.38 2.93 -4.85
C ALA A 123 -14.23 3.09 -6.37
N GLU A 124 -13.16 3.74 -6.80
CA GLU A 124 -12.88 4.00 -8.20
C GLU A 124 -11.56 3.32 -8.61
N PRO A 125 -11.58 2.49 -9.67
CA PRO A 125 -10.37 1.86 -10.17
C PRO A 125 -9.44 2.90 -10.79
N VAL A 126 -8.16 2.87 -10.43
CA VAL A 126 -7.12 3.72 -10.98
C VAL A 126 -5.99 2.85 -11.49
N THR A 127 -5.89 2.71 -12.81
CA THR A 127 -4.94 1.83 -13.47
C THR A 127 -4.15 2.58 -14.55
N ALA A 128 -3.10 1.96 -15.08
CA ALA A 128 -2.34 2.53 -16.18
C ALA A 128 -3.19 2.71 -17.47
N ARG A 129 -4.24 1.91 -17.64
CA ARG A 129 -5.09 1.93 -18.86
C ARG A 129 -6.32 2.81 -18.73
N ASN A 130 -6.93 2.92 -17.54
CA ASN A 130 -8.08 3.79 -17.36
C ASN A 130 -7.64 5.22 -17.05
N GLY A 131 -8.13 6.16 -17.82
CA GLY A 131 -7.91 7.59 -17.61
C GLY A 131 -6.47 8.04 -17.79
N LYS A 132 -5.73 7.43 -18.70
CA LYS A 132 -4.36 7.83 -19.14
C LYS A 132 -3.27 7.64 -18.08
N GLY A 133 -3.48 6.74 -17.11
CA GLY A 133 -2.51 6.51 -16.03
C GLY A 133 -2.29 7.75 -15.14
N ILE A 134 -2.14 7.52 -13.87
CA ILE A 134 -1.76 8.60 -12.93
C ILE A 134 -0.27 8.60 -12.66
N LEU A 135 0.41 7.49 -12.93
CA LEU A 135 1.83 7.30 -12.68
C LEU A 135 2.58 7.33 -14.01
N LYS A 136 3.37 8.38 -14.22
CA LYS A 136 4.41 8.39 -15.24
C LYS A 136 5.68 7.84 -14.64
N VAL A 137 6.40 7.05 -15.40
CA VAL A 137 7.54 6.30 -14.89
C VAL A 137 8.74 6.40 -15.80
N THR A 138 9.92 6.29 -15.17
CA THR A 138 11.19 6.09 -15.85
C THR A 138 11.64 4.65 -15.61
N LYS A 139 12.08 3.98 -16.68
CA LYS A 139 12.58 2.61 -16.60
C LYS A 139 13.66 2.48 -15.52
N ALA A 140 13.61 1.43 -14.72
CA ALA A 140 14.61 1.17 -13.69
C ALA A 140 16.02 1.12 -14.26
N LYS A 141 16.98 1.69 -13.53
CA LYS A 141 18.38 1.79 -13.97
C LYS A 141 19.04 0.43 -14.19
N ASN A 142 18.64 -0.60 -13.46
CA ASN A 142 19.13 -1.95 -13.67
C ASN A 142 18.42 -2.59 -14.88
N PRO A 143 19.12 -2.82 -16.01
CA PRO A 143 18.52 -3.36 -17.23
C PRO A 143 18.01 -4.80 -17.06
N ASP A 144 18.56 -5.57 -16.12
CA ASP A 144 18.17 -6.95 -15.87
C ASP A 144 16.77 -7.10 -15.26
N LEU A 145 16.18 -5.99 -14.78
CA LEU A 145 14.82 -5.94 -14.28
C LEU A 145 13.77 -5.97 -15.39
N GLY A 146 14.12 -5.63 -16.63
CA GLY A 146 13.20 -5.59 -17.76
C GLY A 146 12.19 -4.43 -17.68
N PHE A 147 10.88 -4.75 -17.68
CA PHE A 147 9.78 -3.77 -17.61
C PHE A 147 9.42 -3.40 -16.17
N VAL A 148 10.42 -3.07 -15.38
CA VAL A 148 10.28 -2.47 -14.06
C VAL A 148 10.66 -1.01 -14.13
N ALA A 149 9.94 -0.16 -13.41
CA ALA A 149 10.18 1.29 -13.45
C ALA A 149 9.98 1.94 -12.08
N ASP A 150 10.58 3.11 -11.94
CA ASP A 150 10.41 4.00 -10.80
C ASP A 150 9.40 5.12 -11.13
N PRO A 151 8.49 5.47 -10.22
CA PRO A 151 7.58 6.59 -10.42
C PRO A 151 8.32 7.92 -10.50
N GLU A 152 8.07 8.69 -11.55
CA GLU A 152 8.67 10.01 -11.77
C GLU A 152 7.68 11.13 -11.49
N GLU A 153 6.49 11.06 -12.11
CA GLU A 153 5.42 12.03 -11.92
C GLU A 153 4.11 11.34 -11.51
N ILE A 154 3.29 12.09 -10.79
CA ILE A 154 1.94 11.65 -10.41
C ILE A 154 0.94 12.75 -10.75
N ASP A 155 -0.16 12.39 -11.38
CA ASP A 155 -1.30 13.27 -11.54
C ASP A 155 -2.08 13.38 -10.21
N VAL A 156 -1.58 14.27 -9.35
CA VAL A 156 -2.17 14.56 -8.03
C VAL A 156 -3.55 15.20 -8.17
N ASN A 157 -3.79 15.98 -9.23
CA ASN A 157 -5.08 16.65 -9.42
C ASN A 157 -6.17 15.60 -9.64
N LYS A 158 -5.92 14.62 -10.49
CA LYS A 158 -6.85 13.53 -10.73
C LYS A 158 -7.15 12.71 -9.45
N LEU A 159 -6.14 12.42 -8.64
CA LEU A 159 -6.36 11.77 -7.34
C LEU A 159 -7.20 12.64 -6.40
N ASN A 160 -6.92 13.94 -6.36
CA ASN A 160 -7.70 14.88 -5.56
C ASN A 160 -9.16 14.98 -6.00
N ASP A 161 -9.44 14.94 -7.30
CA ASP A 161 -10.81 14.97 -7.84
C ASP A 161 -11.60 13.73 -7.38
N ILE A 162 -10.97 12.56 -7.40
CA ILE A 162 -11.60 11.31 -6.91
C ILE A 162 -11.91 11.43 -5.41
N ILE A 163 -10.92 11.78 -4.59
CA ILE A 163 -11.11 11.87 -3.12
C ILE A 163 -12.08 12.98 -2.73
N ASN A 164 -12.06 14.12 -3.41
CA ASN A 164 -12.99 15.24 -3.14
C ASN A 164 -14.42 14.92 -3.57
N SER A 165 -14.60 13.96 -4.48
CA SER A 165 -15.91 13.37 -4.81
C SER A 165 -16.36 12.29 -3.80
N ASN A 166 -15.70 12.21 -2.64
CA ASN A 166 -15.94 11.21 -1.59
C ASN A 166 -15.83 9.76 -2.06
N LYS A 167 -14.92 9.50 -3.00
CA LYS A 167 -14.61 8.16 -3.52
C LYS A 167 -13.26 7.69 -3.02
N VAL A 168 -13.08 6.37 -2.99
CA VAL A 168 -11.81 5.72 -2.63
C VAL A 168 -11.08 5.33 -3.91
N PRO A 169 -9.98 5.99 -4.30
CA PRO A 169 -9.16 5.53 -5.41
C PRO A 169 -8.47 4.22 -5.05
N VAL A 170 -8.63 3.20 -5.89
CA VAL A 170 -7.97 1.90 -5.79
C VAL A 170 -6.93 1.80 -6.90
N ILE A 171 -5.68 1.93 -6.55
CA ILE A 171 -4.58 2.18 -7.48
C ILE A 171 -3.79 0.89 -7.71
N ALA A 172 -3.68 0.48 -8.97
CA ALA A 172 -2.76 -0.59 -9.38
C ALA A 172 -1.33 -0.04 -9.53
N PRO A 173 -0.30 -0.74 -9.03
CA PRO A 173 1.09 -0.27 -9.06
C PRO A 173 1.72 -0.49 -10.45
N MET A 174 1.17 0.18 -11.44
CA MET A 174 1.67 0.20 -12.82
C MET A 174 1.69 1.62 -13.35
N GLY A 175 2.65 1.93 -14.19
CA GLY A 175 2.80 3.24 -14.78
C GLY A 175 3.04 3.20 -16.28
N LEU A 176 2.90 4.37 -16.90
CA LEU A 176 3.20 4.59 -18.31
C LEU A 176 4.54 5.29 -18.47
N GLY A 177 5.43 4.68 -19.22
CA GLY A 177 6.66 5.30 -19.70
C GLY A 177 6.50 5.87 -21.10
N GLU A 178 7.61 6.01 -21.82
CA GLU A 178 7.61 6.48 -23.19
C GLU A 178 6.75 5.60 -24.09
N ASN A 179 6.11 6.21 -25.07
CA ASN A 179 5.24 5.56 -26.07
C ASN A 179 4.11 4.70 -25.44
N ASP A 180 3.58 5.13 -24.29
CA ASP A 180 2.54 4.43 -23.54
C ASP A 180 2.93 2.98 -23.14
N GLN A 181 4.22 2.70 -23.06
CA GLN A 181 4.73 1.42 -22.58
C GLN A 181 4.38 1.25 -21.10
N VAL A 182 3.73 0.14 -20.76
CA VAL A 182 3.38 -0.19 -19.39
C VAL A 182 4.56 -0.80 -18.66
N TYR A 183 4.77 -0.38 -17.42
CA TYR A 183 5.80 -0.88 -16.51
C TYR A 183 5.21 -1.32 -15.18
N ASN A 184 5.78 -2.37 -14.63
CA ASN A 184 5.52 -2.83 -13.27
C ASN A 184 6.26 -1.93 -12.27
N ILE A 185 5.57 -1.51 -11.22
CA ILE A 185 6.13 -0.71 -10.13
C ILE A 185 6.06 -1.53 -8.84
N ASN A 186 7.08 -1.44 -8.00
CA ASN A 186 6.96 -1.99 -6.64
C ASN A 186 5.83 -1.27 -5.90
N ALA A 187 4.90 -2.02 -5.30
CA ALA A 187 3.72 -1.45 -4.68
C ALA A 187 4.04 -0.58 -3.45
N ASP A 188 5.10 -0.88 -2.70
CA ASP A 188 5.55 -0.05 -1.57
C ASP A 188 6.13 1.27 -2.10
N THR A 189 6.94 1.22 -3.18
CA THR A 189 7.48 2.41 -3.86
C THR A 189 6.36 3.29 -4.41
N ALA A 190 5.36 2.69 -5.08
CA ALA A 190 4.20 3.43 -5.58
C ALA A 190 3.43 4.11 -4.44
N ALA A 191 3.19 3.40 -3.33
CA ALA A 191 2.51 3.95 -2.17
C ALA A 191 3.31 5.10 -1.53
N GLY A 192 4.63 4.95 -1.42
CA GLY A 192 5.51 5.98 -0.87
C GLY A 192 5.46 7.28 -1.66
N ILE A 193 5.62 7.22 -2.98
CA ILE A 193 5.60 8.42 -3.82
C ILE A 193 4.20 9.07 -3.87
N ILE A 194 3.12 8.27 -3.86
CA ILE A 194 1.75 8.78 -3.75
C ILE A 194 1.57 9.51 -2.42
N ALA A 195 2.03 8.95 -1.30
CA ALA A 195 1.94 9.59 0.00
C ALA A 195 2.71 10.92 0.05
N ILE A 196 3.91 10.97 -0.51
CA ILE A 196 4.74 12.19 -0.61
C ILE A 196 4.01 13.26 -1.45
N LYS A 197 3.63 12.93 -2.67
CA LYS A 197 3.06 13.89 -3.62
C LYS A 197 1.66 14.39 -3.21
N THR A 198 0.88 13.54 -2.55
CA THR A 198 -0.43 13.94 -2.01
C THR A 198 -0.34 14.62 -0.64
N LYS A 199 0.85 14.71 -0.04
CA LYS A 199 1.09 15.23 1.32
C LYS A 199 0.25 14.49 2.35
N ALA A 200 0.34 13.16 2.34
CA ALA A 200 -0.45 12.32 3.23
C ALA A 200 -0.05 12.51 4.71
N GLU A 201 -1.04 12.51 5.59
CA GLU A 201 -0.85 12.50 7.04
C GLU A 201 -0.24 11.18 7.52
N ARG A 202 -0.63 10.07 6.87
CA ARG A 202 -0.15 8.72 7.19
C ARG A 202 0.09 7.90 5.92
N LEU A 203 1.11 7.04 5.99
CA LEU A 203 1.32 5.93 5.05
C LEU A 203 1.35 4.63 5.85
N LEU A 204 0.41 3.75 5.59
CA LEU A 204 0.33 2.42 6.20
C LEU A 204 0.77 1.38 5.18
N LEU A 205 1.87 0.68 5.47
CA LEU A 205 2.42 -0.39 4.64
C LEU A 205 2.04 -1.75 5.25
N MET A 206 1.00 -2.36 4.73
CA MET A 206 0.56 -3.68 5.18
C MET A 206 1.50 -4.77 4.66
N THR A 207 1.90 -5.67 5.55
CA THR A 207 2.79 -6.80 5.26
C THR A 207 2.32 -8.05 5.99
N ASP A 208 2.94 -9.19 5.71
CA ASP A 208 2.66 -10.50 6.30
C ASP A 208 3.53 -10.85 7.52
N VAL A 209 4.28 -9.87 8.00
CA VAL A 209 5.11 -9.99 9.20
C VAL A 209 4.75 -8.89 10.20
N PRO A 210 4.90 -9.14 11.51
CA PRO A 210 4.53 -8.17 12.54
C PRO A 210 5.32 -6.86 12.53
N GLY A 211 6.43 -6.75 11.82
CA GLY A 211 7.24 -5.52 11.77
C GLY A 211 8.72 -5.79 11.51
N VAL A 212 9.55 -4.81 11.84
CA VAL A 212 11.02 -4.88 11.75
C VAL A 212 11.59 -5.51 13.01
N LYS A 213 12.58 -6.38 12.88
CA LYS A 213 13.31 -6.99 14.00
C LYS A 213 14.66 -6.31 14.20
N ASP A 214 15.10 -6.25 15.44
CA ASP A 214 16.48 -5.92 15.81
C ASP A 214 17.44 -7.11 15.60
N ASP A 215 18.70 -6.92 15.95
CA ASP A 215 19.76 -7.94 15.90
C ASP A 215 19.51 -9.13 16.83
N ASN A 216 18.69 -8.96 17.87
CA ASN A 216 18.27 -10.01 18.81
C ASN A 216 16.97 -10.72 18.36
N GLY A 217 16.41 -10.37 17.19
CA GLY A 217 15.18 -10.93 16.67
C GLY A 217 13.89 -10.39 17.32
N LYS A 218 13.97 -9.35 18.15
CA LYS A 218 12.83 -8.70 18.81
C LYS A 218 12.24 -7.64 17.86
N TYR A 219 10.91 -7.58 17.82
CA TYR A 219 10.22 -6.56 17.04
C TYR A 219 10.41 -5.16 17.63
N ILE A 220 10.77 -4.21 16.78
CA ILE A 220 10.98 -2.81 17.13
C ILE A 220 9.67 -2.06 16.93
N SER A 221 9.18 -1.42 17.98
CA SER A 221 7.92 -0.65 17.95
C SER A 221 8.07 0.74 17.34
N LYS A 222 9.27 1.32 17.39
CA LYS A 222 9.57 2.66 16.86
C LYS A 222 11.02 2.74 16.40
N LEU A 223 11.22 3.34 15.22
CA LEU A 223 12.54 3.59 14.65
C LEU A 223 12.63 5.05 14.20
N THR A 224 13.79 5.65 14.38
CA THR A 224 14.18 6.88 13.70
C THR A 224 14.68 6.56 12.29
N VAL A 225 14.75 7.58 11.44
CA VAL A 225 15.33 7.44 10.08
C VAL A 225 16.78 6.97 10.15
N SER A 226 17.56 7.50 11.12
CA SER A 226 18.98 7.13 11.33
C SER A 226 19.13 5.68 11.78
N GLU A 227 18.33 5.22 12.74
CA GLU A 227 18.33 3.82 13.18
C GLU A 227 17.91 2.86 12.05
N ALA A 228 16.87 3.21 11.30
CA ALA A 228 16.41 2.41 10.17
C ALA A 228 17.51 2.25 9.10
N GLN A 229 18.26 3.34 8.81
CA GLN A 229 19.40 3.27 7.89
C GLN A 229 20.51 2.37 8.42
N LYS A 230 20.88 2.51 9.71
CA LYS A 230 21.89 1.65 10.33
C LYS A 230 21.53 0.18 10.30
N LEU A 231 20.27 -0.18 10.47
CA LEU A 231 19.82 -1.57 10.37
C LEU A 231 19.97 -2.14 8.95
N ILE A 232 19.84 -1.30 7.92
CA ILE A 232 20.13 -1.68 6.53
C ILE A 232 21.63 -1.84 6.33
N ASP A 233 22.43 -0.84 6.76
CA ASP A 233 23.89 -0.80 6.56
C ASP A 233 24.59 -1.96 7.28
N ASN A 234 24.04 -2.40 8.41
CA ASN A 234 24.52 -3.55 9.20
C ASN A 234 23.92 -4.90 8.75
N GLU A 235 23.22 -4.95 7.61
CA GLU A 235 22.61 -6.15 7.04
C GLU A 235 21.63 -6.89 7.97
N ILE A 236 21.08 -6.19 9.00
CA ILE A 236 20.04 -6.73 9.89
C ILE A 236 18.70 -6.76 9.13
N ILE A 237 18.44 -5.73 8.33
CA ILE A 237 17.30 -5.69 7.40
C ILE A 237 17.77 -6.24 6.06
N THR A 238 17.13 -7.31 5.57
CA THR A 238 17.52 -8.00 4.35
C THR A 238 16.33 -8.23 3.40
N GLY A 239 16.62 -8.63 2.16
CA GLY A 239 15.63 -9.08 1.18
C GLY A 239 14.53 -8.04 0.88
N GLY A 240 13.29 -8.50 0.83
CA GLY A 240 12.12 -7.65 0.51
C GLY A 240 11.79 -6.58 1.54
N MET A 241 12.39 -6.62 2.74
CA MET A 241 12.21 -5.57 3.75
C MET A 241 13.02 -4.31 3.41
N ILE A 242 14.16 -4.44 2.70
CA ILE A 242 15.00 -3.30 2.31
C ILE A 242 14.20 -2.25 1.53
N PRO A 243 13.57 -2.54 0.37
CA PRO A 243 12.82 -1.55 -0.38
C PRO A 243 11.65 -0.96 0.41
N LYS A 244 11.04 -1.74 1.32
CA LYS A 244 9.98 -1.25 2.21
C LYS A 244 10.50 -0.19 3.18
N ILE A 245 11.62 -0.45 3.87
CA ILE A 245 12.22 0.52 4.81
C ILE A 245 12.77 1.74 4.07
N GLN A 246 13.37 1.56 2.90
CA GLN A 246 13.79 2.69 2.05
C GLN A 246 12.61 3.58 1.67
N THR A 247 11.46 2.99 1.35
CA THR A 247 10.21 3.74 1.12
C THR A 247 9.78 4.51 2.38
N CYS A 248 9.83 3.88 3.56
CA CYS A 248 9.51 4.57 4.82
C CYS A 248 10.43 5.78 5.06
N ILE A 249 11.74 5.59 4.93
CA ILE A 249 12.74 6.65 5.10
C ILE A 249 12.48 7.79 4.10
N SER A 250 12.27 7.45 2.83
CA SER A 250 12.00 8.45 1.79
C SER A 250 10.71 9.23 2.09
N ALA A 251 9.63 8.56 2.47
CA ALA A 251 8.35 9.19 2.78
C ALA A 251 8.47 10.19 3.95
N ILE A 252 9.13 9.81 5.04
CA ILE A 252 9.36 10.70 6.19
C ILE A 252 10.23 11.89 5.82
N LYS A 253 11.36 11.67 5.13
CA LYS A 253 12.25 12.75 4.69
C LYS A 253 11.55 13.76 3.76
N ASN A 254 10.53 13.34 3.05
CA ASN A 254 9.76 14.18 2.13
C ASN A 254 8.41 14.66 2.71
N GLY A 255 8.25 14.63 4.05
CA GLY A 255 7.18 15.34 4.75
C GLY A 255 5.87 14.57 4.93
N VAL A 256 5.85 13.24 4.75
CA VAL A 256 4.71 12.42 5.20
C VAL A 256 4.65 12.45 6.72
N GLY A 257 3.49 12.74 7.31
CA GLY A 257 3.33 12.97 8.74
C GLY A 257 3.65 11.76 9.63
N GLY A 258 3.53 10.54 9.10
CA GLY A 258 3.96 9.31 9.75
C GLY A 258 3.85 8.10 8.82
N VAL A 259 4.78 7.15 8.98
CA VAL A 259 4.79 5.91 8.20
C VAL A 259 4.78 4.72 9.15
N VAL A 260 3.92 3.76 8.90
CA VAL A 260 3.76 2.58 9.74
C VAL A 260 3.74 1.31 8.89
N ILE A 261 4.50 0.31 9.33
CA ILE A 261 4.42 -1.05 8.81
C ILE A 261 3.44 -1.80 9.70
N ILE A 262 2.35 -2.34 9.14
CA ILE A 262 1.30 -3.03 9.90
C ILE A 262 1.20 -4.51 9.52
N ASP A 263 0.92 -5.33 10.53
CA ASP A 263 0.68 -6.77 10.37
C ASP A 263 -0.69 -7.02 9.73
N GLY A 264 -0.69 -7.26 8.44
CA GLY A 264 -1.93 -7.52 7.71
C GLY A 264 -2.54 -8.89 7.98
N THR A 265 -1.88 -9.76 8.72
CA THR A 265 -2.45 -11.07 9.12
C THR A 265 -3.49 -10.93 10.23
N ARG A 266 -3.61 -9.75 10.82
CA ARG A 266 -4.63 -9.44 11.84
C ARG A 266 -5.84 -8.78 11.18
N PRO A 267 -7.06 -9.27 11.41
CA PRO A 267 -8.27 -8.60 10.94
C PRO A 267 -8.34 -7.16 11.46
N HIS A 268 -8.85 -6.26 10.65
CA HIS A 268 -9.05 -4.85 11.00
C HIS A 268 -7.79 -4.11 11.47
N ALA A 269 -6.60 -4.50 10.95
CA ALA A 269 -5.33 -3.90 11.32
C ALA A 269 -5.28 -2.38 11.05
N VAL A 270 -5.95 -1.89 10.01
CA VAL A 270 -6.03 -0.47 9.69
C VAL A 270 -6.80 0.29 10.77
N LEU A 271 -7.94 -0.24 11.25
CA LEU A 271 -8.71 0.41 12.32
C LEU A 271 -7.94 0.41 13.64
N HIS A 272 -7.23 -0.68 13.95
CA HIS A 272 -6.39 -0.73 15.14
C HIS A 272 -5.29 0.32 15.11
N GLU A 273 -4.61 0.48 13.99
CA GLU A 273 -3.54 1.47 13.85
C GLU A 273 -4.06 2.90 13.91
N LEU A 274 -5.17 3.20 13.24
CA LEU A 274 -5.67 4.57 13.16
C LEU A 274 -6.49 5.00 14.38
N PHE A 275 -7.17 4.07 15.04
CA PHE A 275 -8.19 4.39 16.05
C PHE A 275 -7.89 3.85 17.45
N THR A 276 -6.62 3.57 17.75
CA THR A 276 -6.17 3.26 19.11
C THR A 276 -4.84 3.94 19.41
N ASP A 277 -4.50 4.02 20.72
CA ASP A 277 -3.16 4.42 21.17
C ASP A 277 -2.13 3.29 21.07
N CYS A 278 -2.56 2.08 20.75
CA CYS A 278 -1.66 0.96 20.54
C CYS A 278 -0.89 1.14 19.26
N LEU A 279 0.32 1.67 19.35
CA LEU A 279 1.31 1.57 18.28
C LEU A 279 1.62 0.09 18.09
N LEU A 280 0.90 -0.53 17.16
CA LEU A 280 1.09 -1.94 16.87
C LEU A 280 2.42 -2.20 16.14
N TYR A 281 3.15 -1.15 15.67
CA TYR A 281 4.18 -1.34 14.65
C TYR A 281 5.22 -0.22 14.57
N THR A 282 6.33 -0.54 13.89
CA THR A 282 7.50 0.30 13.64
C THR A 282 7.15 1.54 12.83
N SER A 283 7.37 2.72 13.38
CA SER A 283 7.21 4.00 12.69
C SER A 283 8.51 4.79 12.73
N PRO A 284 9.12 5.15 11.59
CA PRO A 284 10.15 6.17 11.57
C PRO A 284 9.56 7.50 12.06
N SER A 285 10.20 8.11 13.07
CA SER A 285 9.75 9.40 13.61
C SER A 285 10.34 10.56 12.79
N PRO A 286 9.57 11.63 12.50
CA PRO A 286 10.11 12.81 11.82
C PRO A 286 10.98 13.71 12.71
N ARG A 287 11.17 13.37 13.99
CA ARG A 287 11.94 14.19 14.92
C ARG A 287 13.28 13.53 15.22
N ASP A 288 14.26 13.87 14.41
CA ASP A 288 15.69 13.84 14.73
C ASP A 288 16.41 14.97 14.00
#